data_f2cb82749910122b4b1d760663ed2abf
#
_entry.id   f2cb82749910122b4b1d760663ed2abf
#
_cell.length_a   1.000
_cell.length_b   1.000
_cell.length_c   1.000
_cell.angle_alpha   90.00
_cell.angle_beta   90.00
_cell.angle_gamma   90.00
#
_symmetry.space_group_name_H-M   'P 1'
#
loop_
_entity.id
_entity.type
_entity.pdbx_description
1 polymer ?
#
loop_
_entity_poly.entity_id
_entity_poly.type
_entity_poly.pdbx_seq_one_letter_code
_entity_poly.pdbx_strand_id
1 'polypeptide(L)'
;MRLLGYISFIFLLGSCGVIRNTPKFGLQDGVYQTNQENVFIETQNDTLLVFSENGVKQLNSLPLSTTSPQSNFAFQKSTFDLDVLAIPVKYRVSQSVIPAQLTSEINAALYVGKRKDYFQVIFEKNPTNRFKRKIDHYGFSVGGFVGLSNSVINSDVSQGSVPYEYQGITFSKGIAGIIAINNFTIGVAYGFDNLLDKNSSQWIYNQKPWIGLVLGLNLN
;
A
#
# COMPACT_ATOMS: atom_id res chain seq x y z
N MET A 1 -19.89 -20.13 -27.49
CA MET A 1 -19.56 -20.02 -26.05
C MET A 1 -18.21 -20.59 -25.63
N ARG A 2 -17.60 -21.52 -26.36
CA ARG A 2 -16.27 -22.07 -25.98
C ARG A 2 -15.05 -21.18 -26.35
N LEU A 3 -15.17 -20.31 -27.35
CA LEU A 3 -14.09 -19.41 -27.77
C LEU A 3 -13.84 -18.22 -26.81
N LEU A 4 -14.89 -17.70 -26.17
CA LEU A 4 -14.76 -16.60 -25.17
C LEU A 4 -13.99 -17.02 -23.92
N GLY A 5 -14.07 -18.30 -23.52
CA GLY A 5 -13.34 -18.83 -22.36
C GLY A 5 -11.82 -18.85 -22.56
N TYR A 6 -11.35 -19.10 -23.77
CA TYR A 6 -9.92 -19.15 -24.08
C TYR A 6 -9.29 -17.75 -24.18
N ILE A 7 -10.03 -16.76 -24.64
CA ILE A 7 -9.56 -15.36 -24.71
C ILE A 7 -9.39 -14.77 -23.29
N SER A 8 -10.29 -15.09 -22.37
CA SER A 8 -10.19 -14.66 -20.97
C SER A 8 -8.99 -15.29 -20.23
N PHE A 9 -8.63 -16.54 -20.58
CA PHE A 9 -7.51 -17.24 -19.94
C PHE A 9 -6.14 -16.75 -20.42
N ILE A 10 -6.05 -16.29 -21.69
CA ILE A 10 -4.80 -15.76 -22.27
C ILE A 10 -4.43 -14.39 -21.68
N PHE A 11 -5.41 -13.58 -21.28
CA PHE A 11 -5.16 -12.30 -20.60
C PHE A 11 -4.57 -12.47 -19.18
N LEU A 12 -4.80 -13.60 -18.51
CA LEU A 12 -4.24 -13.89 -17.19
C LEU A 12 -2.77 -14.34 -17.23
N LEU A 13 -2.28 -14.80 -18.36
CA LEU A 13 -0.89 -15.27 -18.51
C LEU A 13 0.08 -14.17 -18.98
N GLY A 14 -0.42 -13.01 -19.39
CA GLY A 14 0.40 -11.87 -19.84
C GLY A 14 0.96 -10.99 -18.73
N SER A 15 0.59 -11.24 -17.47
CA SER A 15 0.97 -10.41 -16.32
C SER A 15 2.27 -10.83 -15.60
N CYS A 16 3.04 -11.77 -16.17
CA CYS A 16 4.39 -12.11 -15.66
C CYS A 16 5.48 -11.19 -16.23
N GLY A 17 5.24 -9.88 -16.28
CA GLY A 17 6.18 -8.90 -16.76
C GLY A 17 6.80 -8.09 -15.64
N VAL A 18 8.02 -8.48 -15.26
CA VAL A 18 9.00 -7.63 -14.56
C VAL A 18 8.67 -7.32 -13.11
N ILE A 19 8.75 -8.34 -12.26
CA ILE A 19 9.22 -8.11 -10.88
C ILE A 19 10.72 -7.80 -11.00
N ARG A 20 11.06 -6.52 -11.20
CA ARG A 20 12.42 -6.06 -10.97
C ARG A 20 12.69 -6.22 -9.48
N ASN A 21 13.71 -7.00 -9.11
CA ASN A 21 14.22 -7.20 -7.76
C ASN A 21 14.90 -5.92 -7.19
N THR A 22 14.34 -4.76 -7.45
CA THR A 22 14.78 -3.51 -6.82
C THR A 22 13.96 -3.33 -5.56
N PRO A 23 14.58 -3.17 -4.37
CA PRO A 23 13.83 -2.92 -3.14
C PRO A 23 12.99 -1.65 -3.34
N LYS A 24 11.69 -1.77 -3.24
CA LYS A 24 10.73 -0.66 -3.41
C LYS A 24 10.93 0.52 -2.46
N PHE A 25 11.72 0.32 -1.44
CA PHE A 25 12.01 1.26 -0.36
C PHE A 25 13.39 1.90 -0.48
N GLY A 26 14.14 1.59 -1.54
CA GLY A 26 15.41 2.23 -1.87
C GLY A 26 15.23 3.40 -2.83
N LEU A 27 16.18 4.33 -2.82
CA LEU A 27 16.30 5.32 -3.88
C LEU A 27 16.57 4.60 -5.21
N GLN A 28 15.65 4.75 -6.15
CA GLN A 28 15.76 4.24 -7.52
C GLN A 28 16.17 5.38 -8.46
N ASP A 29 16.65 5.03 -9.63
CA ASP A 29 16.93 6.02 -10.67
C ASP A 29 15.67 6.81 -11.01
N GLY A 30 15.80 8.11 -11.13
CA GLY A 30 14.68 8.99 -11.46
C GLY A 30 14.75 10.39 -10.88
N VAL A 31 13.70 11.16 -11.14
CA VAL A 31 13.59 12.54 -10.67
C VAL A 31 13.01 12.57 -9.26
N TYR A 32 13.67 13.33 -8.40
CA TYR A 32 13.29 13.61 -7.01
C TYR A 32 13.30 15.11 -6.76
N GLN A 33 12.54 15.52 -5.79
CA GLN A 33 12.51 16.89 -5.29
C GLN A 33 13.36 17.00 -4.03
N THR A 34 14.24 17.99 -3.99
CA THR A 34 14.92 18.46 -2.77
C THR A 34 14.23 19.72 -2.24
N ASN A 35 14.74 20.29 -1.16
CA ASN A 35 14.21 21.58 -0.64
C ASN A 35 14.48 22.75 -1.57
N GLN A 36 15.40 22.64 -2.51
CA GLN A 36 15.86 23.74 -3.37
C GLN A 36 15.46 23.56 -4.83
N GLU A 37 15.56 22.35 -5.35
CA GLU A 37 15.37 22.05 -6.77
C GLU A 37 14.99 20.60 -7.00
N ASN A 38 14.53 20.28 -8.21
CA ASN A 38 14.42 18.91 -8.69
C ASN A 38 15.78 18.40 -9.10
N VAL A 39 16.07 17.14 -8.77
CA VAL A 39 17.32 16.47 -9.09
C VAL A 39 17.05 15.11 -9.72
N PHE A 40 17.93 14.68 -10.60
CA PHE A 40 17.94 13.32 -11.11
C PHE A 40 18.93 12.48 -10.32
N ILE A 41 18.49 11.34 -9.82
CA ILE A 41 19.33 10.36 -9.11
C ILE A 41 19.57 9.18 -10.03
N GLU A 42 20.82 8.76 -10.13
CA GLU A 42 21.27 7.57 -10.84
C GLU A 42 22.14 6.74 -9.91
N THR A 43 21.92 5.43 -9.91
CA THR A 43 22.73 4.48 -9.11
C THR A 43 23.77 3.84 -10.02
N GLN A 44 25.05 4.11 -9.76
CA GLN A 44 26.17 3.54 -10.48
C GLN A 44 27.17 2.91 -9.50
N ASN A 45 27.42 1.61 -9.60
CA ASN A 45 28.38 0.88 -8.76
C ASN A 45 28.22 1.19 -7.26
N ASP A 46 27.02 1.00 -6.71
CA ASP A 46 26.67 1.30 -5.30
C ASP A 46 26.81 2.77 -4.89
N THR A 47 27.07 3.66 -5.83
CA THR A 47 27.13 5.10 -5.59
C THR A 47 25.88 5.77 -6.15
N LEU A 48 25.24 6.62 -5.35
CA LEU A 48 24.13 7.47 -5.84
C LEU A 48 24.75 8.75 -6.40
N LEU A 49 24.60 8.95 -7.69
CA LEU A 49 24.99 10.17 -8.38
C LEU A 49 23.77 11.09 -8.44
N VAL A 50 23.94 12.33 -7.99
CA VAL A 50 22.90 13.34 -7.98
C VAL A 50 23.22 14.37 -9.02
N PHE A 51 22.34 14.53 -10.00
CA PHE A 51 22.46 15.49 -11.11
C PHE A 51 21.42 16.60 -11.00
N SER A 52 21.68 17.73 -11.62
CA SER A 52 20.63 18.73 -11.89
C SER A 52 19.47 18.09 -12.67
N GLU A 53 18.28 18.65 -12.60
CA GLU A 53 17.07 18.13 -13.29
C GLU A 53 17.33 17.83 -14.79
N ASN A 54 18.14 18.63 -15.44
CA ASN A 54 18.50 18.46 -16.85
C ASN A 54 19.55 17.37 -17.12
N GLY A 55 20.07 16.70 -16.08
CA GLY A 55 21.08 15.64 -16.19
C GLY A 55 22.48 16.11 -16.62
N VAL A 56 22.67 17.41 -16.83
CA VAL A 56 23.90 17.98 -17.43
C VAL A 56 25.00 18.18 -16.38
N LYS A 57 24.65 18.53 -15.15
CA LYS A 57 25.60 18.84 -14.10
C LYS A 57 25.46 17.88 -12.93
N GLN A 58 26.54 17.14 -12.64
CA GLN A 58 26.61 16.35 -11.41
C GLN A 58 26.78 17.28 -10.21
N LEU A 59 25.85 17.23 -9.27
CA LEU A 59 25.82 18.03 -8.05
C LEU A 59 26.53 17.34 -6.91
N ASN A 60 26.25 16.04 -6.70
CA ASN A 60 26.79 15.25 -5.59
C ASN A 60 27.05 13.81 -6.01
N SER A 61 27.93 13.17 -5.23
CA SER A 61 28.20 11.73 -5.31
C SER A 61 28.13 11.15 -3.89
N LEU A 62 27.23 10.20 -3.67
CA LEU A 62 26.94 9.62 -2.37
C LEU A 62 27.34 8.13 -2.40
N PRO A 63 28.60 7.80 -2.12
CA PRO A 63 29.09 6.42 -2.15
C PRO A 63 28.49 5.57 -1.01
N LEU A 64 28.50 4.25 -1.16
CA LEU A 64 28.04 3.34 -0.11
C LEU A 64 28.89 3.49 1.17
N SER A 65 30.21 3.77 1.04
CA SER A 65 31.09 3.98 2.18
C SER A 65 32.16 5.01 1.83
N THR A 66 32.50 5.87 2.81
CA THR A 66 33.52 6.91 2.66
C THR A 66 34.35 7.04 3.94
N THR A 67 35.56 7.58 3.83
CA THR A 67 36.43 7.91 4.97
C THR A 67 36.13 9.30 5.54
N SER A 68 35.49 10.16 4.79
CA SER A 68 35.15 11.53 5.19
C SER A 68 33.67 11.64 5.59
N PRO A 69 33.33 12.46 6.59
CA PRO A 69 31.94 12.75 6.92
C PRO A 69 31.24 13.43 5.73
N GLN A 70 30.01 13.02 5.47
CA GLN A 70 29.16 13.60 4.43
C GLN A 70 27.96 14.30 5.06
N SER A 71 27.44 15.31 4.37
CA SER A 71 26.19 15.94 4.76
C SER A 71 25.01 14.98 4.58
N ASN A 72 23.95 15.20 5.33
CA ASN A 72 22.69 14.49 5.13
C ASN A 72 21.91 15.07 3.94
N PHE A 73 21.26 14.21 3.19
CA PHE A 73 20.44 14.59 2.06
C PHE A 73 19.00 14.10 2.25
N ALA A 74 18.05 14.92 1.82
CA ALA A 74 16.64 14.57 1.83
C ALA A 74 16.06 14.68 0.42
N PHE A 75 15.38 13.62 -0.01
CA PHE A 75 14.75 13.53 -1.32
C PHE A 75 13.26 13.19 -1.15
N GLN A 76 12.42 13.75 -1.99
CA GLN A 76 10.99 13.49 -2.01
C GLN A 76 10.57 13.05 -3.41
N LYS A 77 9.58 12.16 -3.48
CA LYS A 77 8.99 11.74 -4.75
C LYS A 77 7.48 11.56 -4.56
N SER A 78 6.71 12.11 -5.49
CA SER A 78 5.26 11.88 -5.53
C SER A 78 4.96 10.93 -6.67
N THR A 79 4.22 9.86 -6.38
CA THR A 79 3.89 8.82 -7.33
C THR A 79 2.41 8.45 -7.26
N PHE A 80 1.93 7.79 -8.29
CA PHE A 80 0.68 7.07 -8.27
C PHE A 80 0.89 5.74 -7.57
N ASP A 81 -0.05 5.36 -6.70
CA ASP A 81 0.03 4.14 -5.88
C ASP A 81 -1.04 3.15 -6.34
N LEU A 82 -0.61 1.98 -6.73
CA LEU A 82 -1.47 0.85 -7.08
C LEU A 82 -1.06 -0.35 -6.23
N ASP A 83 -1.96 -0.83 -5.39
CA ASP A 83 -1.63 -1.85 -4.41
C ASP A 83 -2.74 -2.87 -4.22
N VAL A 84 -2.40 -4.02 -3.64
CA VAL A 84 -3.37 -4.97 -3.07
C VAL A 84 -3.32 -4.85 -1.55
N LEU A 85 -4.46 -4.53 -0.97
CA LEU A 85 -4.63 -4.40 0.47
C LEU A 85 -5.24 -5.66 1.05
N ALA A 86 -4.71 -6.13 2.17
CA ALA A 86 -5.40 -7.03 3.08
C ALA A 86 -6.00 -6.22 4.24
N ILE A 87 -7.27 -6.44 4.54
CA ILE A 87 -7.98 -5.81 5.65
C ILE A 87 -8.48 -6.91 6.60
N PRO A 88 -7.61 -7.45 7.45
CA PRO A 88 -7.94 -8.63 8.25
C PRO A 88 -8.89 -8.36 9.40
N VAL A 89 -9.01 -7.10 9.83
CA VAL A 89 -9.81 -6.72 11.00
C VAL A 89 -10.65 -5.50 10.66
N LYS A 90 -11.95 -5.58 10.95
CA LYS A 90 -12.90 -4.48 10.80
C LYS A 90 -13.62 -4.20 12.12
N TYR A 91 -13.66 -2.95 12.51
CA TYR A 91 -14.51 -2.44 13.58
C TYR A 91 -15.83 -1.96 12.96
N ARG A 92 -16.91 -2.62 13.31
CA ARG A 92 -18.28 -2.31 12.89
C ARG A 92 -18.98 -1.57 14.01
N VAL A 93 -19.54 -0.41 13.70
CA VAL A 93 -20.29 0.37 14.68
C VAL A 93 -21.57 -0.36 15.09
N SER A 94 -22.03 -0.10 16.30
CA SER A 94 -23.29 -0.62 16.85
C SER A 94 -24.46 -0.41 15.89
N GLN A 95 -25.26 -1.45 15.67
CA GLN A 95 -26.47 -1.44 14.84
C GLN A 95 -27.63 -2.08 15.59
N SER A 96 -28.77 -1.40 15.64
CA SER A 96 -29.96 -1.90 16.37
C SER A 96 -29.63 -2.29 17.82
N VAL A 97 -29.90 -3.54 18.18
CA VAL A 97 -29.59 -4.11 19.51
C VAL A 97 -28.20 -4.72 19.63
N ILE A 98 -27.46 -4.78 18.51
CA ILE A 98 -26.11 -5.37 18.49
C ILE A 98 -25.08 -4.31 18.83
N PRO A 99 -24.23 -4.54 19.86
CA PRO A 99 -23.13 -3.64 20.19
C PRO A 99 -22.09 -3.55 19.07
N ALA A 100 -21.20 -2.59 19.16
CA ALA A 100 -20.07 -2.49 18.25
C ALA A 100 -19.21 -3.76 18.29
N GLN A 101 -18.75 -4.21 17.14
CA GLN A 101 -18.04 -5.49 16.97
C GLN A 101 -16.71 -5.30 16.29
N LEU A 102 -15.73 -6.07 16.74
CA LEU A 102 -14.48 -6.27 16.01
C LEU A 102 -14.58 -7.61 15.29
N THR A 103 -14.63 -7.58 13.96
CA THR A 103 -14.75 -8.77 13.12
C THR A 103 -13.42 -9.07 12.44
N SER A 104 -13.05 -10.36 12.39
CA SER A 104 -11.91 -10.84 11.61
C SER A 104 -12.44 -11.47 10.32
N GLU A 105 -12.05 -10.93 9.19
CA GLU A 105 -12.57 -11.31 7.87
C GLU A 105 -11.42 -11.43 6.88
N ILE A 106 -11.56 -12.35 5.91
CA ILE A 106 -10.64 -12.38 4.77
C ILE A 106 -11.12 -11.30 3.79
N ASN A 107 -10.33 -10.26 3.62
CA ASN A 107 -10.64 -9.16 2.71
C ASN A 107 -9.42 -8.85 1.86
N ALA A 108 -9.59 -8.92 0.54
CA ALA A 108 -8.60 -8.51 -0.45
C ALA A 108 -9.18 -7.38 -1.29
N ALA A 109 -8.45 -6.27 -1.40
CA ALA A 109 -8.92 -5.09 -2.09
C ALA A 109 -7.84 -4.52 -3.02
N LEU A 110 -8.25 -4.07 -4.20
CA LEU A 110 -7.44 -3.25 -5.09
C LEU A 110 -7.51 -1.80 -4.62
N TYR A 111 -6.36 -1.18 -4.47
CA TYR A 111 -6.19 0.18 -4.01
C TYR A 111 -5.56 1.05 -5.08
N VAL A 112 -6.05 2.27 -5.18
CA VAL A 112 -5.55 3.30 -6.08
C VAL A 112 -5.45 4.61 -5.31
N GLY A 113 -4.25 5.20 -5.28
CA GLY A 113 -4.01 6.41 -4.49
C GLY A 113 -2.91 7.31 -5.02
N LYS A 114 -2.66 8.36 -4.26
CA LYS A 114 -1.48 9.22 -4.41
C LYS A 114 -0.56 8.98 -3.24
N ARG A 115 0.71 8.75 -3.55
CA ARG A 115 1.77 8.47 -2.60
C ARG A 115 2.82 9.55 -2.62
N LYS A 116 3.34 9.90 -1.46
CA LYS A 116 4.48 10.76 -1.27
C LYS A 116 5.53 10.03 -0.44
N ASP A 117 6.70 9.83 -1.03
CA ASP A 117 7.83 9.17 -0.43
C ASP A 117 8.89 10.19 -0.02
N TYR A 118 9.46 9.98 1.16
CA TYR A 118 10.54 10.77 1.74
C TYR A 118 11.72 9.84 1.99
N PHE A 119 12.86 10.17 1.43
CA PHE A 119 14.11 9.44 1.62
C PHE A 119 15.11 10.34 2.33
N GLN A 120 15.64 9.86 3.44
CA GLN A 120 16.71 10.53 4.16
C GLN A 120 17.97 9.70 4.02
N VAL A 121 18.98 10.28 3.37
CA VAL A 121 20.30 9.67 3.21
C VAL A 121 21.20 10.24 4.30
N ILE A 122 21.66 9.36 5.17
CA ILE A 122 22.57 9.68 6.27
C ILE A 122 23.83 8.83 6.18
N PHE A 123 24.93 9.32 6.77
CA PHE A 123 26.20 8.59 6.83
C PHE A 123 26.55 8.31 8.28
N GLU A 124 26.40 7.05 8.69
CA GLU A 124 26.68 6.60 10.05
C GLU A 124 28.14 6.08 10.15
N LYS A 125 28.87 6.54 11.16
CA LYS A 125 30.22 6.06 11.43
C LYS A 125 30.18 4.63 11.95
N ASN A 126 30.92 3.73 11.30
CA ASN A 126 31.03 2.35 11.72
C ASN A 126 32.27 2.12 12.61
N PRO A 127 32.43 0.94 13.26
CA PRO A 127 33.59 0.63 14.10
C PRO A 127 34.96 0.64 13.38
N THR A 128 34.95 0.56 12.05
CA THR A 128 36.19 0.62 11.22
C THR A 128 36.57 2.06 10.86
N ASN A 129 36.03 3.07 11.54
CA ASN A 129 36.22 4.50 11.25
C ASN A 129 35.85 4.94 9.84
N ARG A 130 34.96 4.20 9.18
CA ARG A 130 34.34 4.57 7.90
C ARG A 130 32.90 5.04 8.12
N PHE A 131 32.43 5.91 7.23
CA PHE A 131 31.05 6.34 7.19
C PHE A 131 30.30 5.50 6.16
N LYS A 132 29.27 4.77 6.59
CA LYS A 132 28.43 3.95 5.73
C LYS A 132 27.10 4.68 5.45
N ARG A 133 26.73 4.73 4.19
CA ARG A 133 25.44 5.29 3.76
C ARG A 133 24.30 4.42 4.27
N LYS A 134 23.33 5.06 4.89
CA LYS A 134 22.03 4.51 5.30
C LYS A 134 20.94 5.34 4.68
N ILE A 135 19.89 4.69 4.21
CA ILE A 135 18.71 5.34 3.62
C ILE A 135 17.52 4.97 4.47
N ASP A 136 16.93 5.96 5.13
CA ASP A 136 15.66 5.82 5.83
C ASP A 136 14.54 6.30 4.91
N HIS A 137 13.49 5.48 4.78
CA HIS A 137 12.36 5.74 3.89
C HIS A 137 11.06 5.83 4.67
N TYR A 138 10.28 6.87 4.37
CA TYR A 138 8.93 7.08 4.87
C TYR A 138 8.01 7.37 3.68
N GLY A 139 6.94 6.58 3.55
CA GLY A 139 5.91 6.78 2.53
C GLY A 139 4.57 7.07 3.17
N PHE A 140 3.79 7.94 2.55
CA PHE A 140 2.40 8.20 2.93
C PHE A 140 1.53 8.16 1.68
N SER A 141 0.46 7.37 1.71
CA SER A 141 -0.48 7.21 0.60
C SER A 141 -1.91 7.39 1.08
N VAL A 142 -2.72 8.06 0.26
CA VAL A 142 -4.17 8.19 0.45
C VAL A 142 -4.87 7.89 -0.86
N GLY A 143 -5.90 7.05 -0.80
CA GLY A 143 -6.63 6.64 -1.99
C GLY A 143 -7.92 5.93 -1.71
N GLY A 144 -8.54 5.45 -2.80
CA GLY A 144 -9.73 4.62 -2.78
C GLY A 144 -9.41 3.14 -2.96
N PHE A 145 -10.30 2.29 -2.49
CA PHE A 145 -10.19 0.85 -2.70
C PHE A 145 -11.54 0.22 -3.04
N VAL A 146 -11.48 -0.90 -3.74
CA VAL A 146 -12.59 -1.82 -3.98
C VAL A 146 -12.10 -3.25 -3.80
N GLY A 147 -12.91 -4.11 -3.21
CA GLY A 147 -12.49 -5.48 -2.92
C GLY A 147 -13.61 -6.44 -2.62
N LEU A 148 -13.22 -7.67 -2.36
CA LEU A 148 -14.12 -8.73 -1.92
C LEU A 148 -13.71 -9.19 -0.52
N SER A 149 -14.73 -9.49 0.27
CA SER A 149 -14.60 -9.97 1.64
C SER A 149 -15.62 -11.07 1.88
N ASN A 150 -15.43 -11.80 2.96
CA ASN A 150 -16.46 -12.66 3.51
C ASN A 150 -16.99 -12.08 4.83
N SER A 151 -18.25 -12.28 5.12
CA SER A 151 -18.85 -11.91 6.41
C SER A 151 -19.76 -13.02 6.91
N VAL A 152 -19.74 -13.22 8.22
CA VAL A 152 -20.63 -14.19 8.87
C VAL A 152 -22.05 -13.63 8.90
N ILE A 153 -22.99 -14.40 8.36
CA ILE A 153 -24.42 -14.10 8.35
C ILE A 153 -25.12 -15.17 9.22
N ASN A 154 -25.82 -14.72 10.23
CA ASN A 154 -26.56 -15.58 11.16
C ASN A 154 -27.83 -14.89 11.68
N SER A 155 -28.51 -15.53 12.62
CA SER A 155 -29.74 -15.01 13.24
C SER A 155 -29.54 -13.63 13.88
N ASP A 156 -28.41 -13.40 14.54
CA ASP A 156 -28.17 -12.15 15.26
C ASP A 156 -28.02 -10.96 14.32
N VAL A 157 -27.13 -11.07 13.31
CA VAL A 157 -26.89 -10.00 12.35
C VAL A 157 -27.98 -9.86 11.28
N SER A 158 -29.00 -10.73 11.31
CA SER A 158 -30.21 -10.66 10.45
C SER A 158 -31.51 -10.44 11.21
N GLN A 159 -31.43 -10.13 12.50
CA GLN A 159 -32.60 -9.91 13.36
C GLN A 159 -33.63 -11.10 13.31
N GLY A 160 -33.11 -12.32 13.32
CA GLY A 160 -33.91 -13.53 13.26
C GLY A 160 -34.39 -13.96 11.88
N SER A 161 -34.11 -13.17 10.84
CA SER A 161 -34.60 -13.46 9.47
C SER A 161 -33.88 -14.62 8.81
N VAL A 162 -32.63 -14.89 9.21
CA VAL A 162 -31.81 -16.00 8.71
C VAL A 162 -31.48 -16.94 9.87
N PRO A 163 -32.16 -18.10 9.97
CA PRO A 163 -32.03 -18.98 11.14
C PRO A 163 -30.78 -19.89 11.12
N TYR A 164 -30.00 -19.85 10.05
CA TYR A 164 -28.75 -20.62 9.87
C TYR A 164 -27.57 -19.69 9.74
N GLU A 165 -26.37 -20.20 10.02
CA GLU A 165 -25.12 -19.47 9.85
C GLU A 165 -24.42 -19.86 8.55
N TYR A 166 -23.88 -18.86 7.83
CA TYR A 166 -23.06 -19.07 6.65
C TYR A 166 -22.10 -17.90 6.41
N GLN A 167 -21.11 -18.11 5.56
CA GLN A 167 -20.18 -17.09 5.09
C GLN A 167 -20.71 -16.44 3.80
N GLY A 168 -21.21 -15.21 3.89
CA GLY A 168 -21.66 -14.43 2.75
C GLY A 168 -20.50 -13.68 2.09
N ILE A 169 -20.51 -13.60 0.76
CA ILE A 169 -19.53 -12.80 0.01
C ILE A 169 -20.01 -11.35 0.01
N THR A 170 -19.11 -10.43 0.39
CA THR A 170 -19.39 -9.00 0.40
C THR A 170 -18.49 -8.25 -0.57
N PHE A 171 -19.01 -7.22 -1.19
CA PHE A 171 -18.27 -6.22 -1.96
C PHE A 171 -17.93 -5.06 -1.04
N SER A 172 -16.63 -4.85 -0.82
CA SER A 172 -16.09 -3.77 0.02
C SER A 172 -15.63 -2.61 -0.84
N LYS A 173 -15.90 -1.38 -0.41
CA LYS A 173 -15.44 -0.15 -1.06
C LYS A 173 -15.21 0.94 -0.03
N GLY A 174 -14.27 1.85 -0.30
CA GLY A 174 -13.98 2.93 0.63
C GLY A 174 -12.71 3.70 0.32
N ILE A 175 -12.19 4.36 1.34
CA ILE A 175 -10.94 5.09 1.30
C ILE A 175 -9.97 4.51 2.32
N ALA A 176 -8.68 4.61 2.04
CA ALA A 176 -7.64 4.18 2.97
C ALA A 176 -6.48 5.17 3.02
N GLY A 177 -5.90 5.30 4.20
CA GLY A 177 -4.64 5.98 4.44
C GLY A 177 -3.58 4.95 4.84
N ILE A 178 -2.44 4.98 4.19
CA ILE A 178 -1.37 3.99 4.32
C ILE A 178 -0.07 4.69 4.66
N ILE A 179 0.67 4.16 5.61
CA ILE A 179 2.00 4.60 6.00
C ILE A 179 2.98 3.46 5.73
N ALA A 180 4.04 3.76 5.01
CA ALA A 180 5.16 2.86 4.79
C ALA A 180 6.37 3.38 5.57
N ILE A 181 7.02 2.51 6.33
CA ILE A 181 8.27 2.81 7.04
C ILE A 181 9.25 1.72 6.65
N ASN A 182 10.24 2.09 5.82
CA ASN A 182 11.13 1.12 5.20
C ASN A 182 10.34 -0.01 4.50
N ASN A 183 10.38 -1.23 5.01
CA ASN A 183 9.73 -2.40 4.43
C ASN A 183 8.35 -2.73 5.04
N PHE A 184 7.90 -1.95 6.01
CA PHE A 184 6.66 -2.20 6.71
C PHE A 184 5.56 -1.25 6.23
N THR A 185 4.41 -1.80 5.86
CA THR A 185 3.26 -1.03 5.37
C THR A 185 2.03 -1.34 6.20
N ILE A 186 1.50 -0.31 6.84
CA ILE A 186 0.29 -0.39 7.66
C ILE A 186 -0.61 0.79 7.36
N GLY A 187 -1.91 0.63 7.57
CA GLY A 187 -2.86 1.70 7.32
C GLY A 187 -4.18 1.52 8.03
N VAL A 188 -5.06 2.47 7.77
CA VAL A 188 -6.44 2.47 8.25
C VAL A 188 -7.36 2.68 7.04
N ALA A 189 -8.42 1.87 6.96
CA ALA A 189 -9.47 2.00 5.96
C ALA A 189 -10.78 2.43 6.61
N TYR A 190 -11.52 3.26 5.89
CA TYR A 190 -12.92 3.57 6.17
C TYR A 190 -13.75 3.11 4.97
N GLY A 191 -14.67 2.20 5.19
CA GLY A 191 -15.37 1.55 4.08
C GLY A 191 -16.80 1.12 4.40
N PHE A 192 -17.43 0.57 3.37
CA PHE A 192 -18.78 0.05 3.37
C PHE A 192 -18.77 -1.32 2.70
N ASP A 193 -19.58 -2.24 3.23
CA ASP A 193 -19.76 -3.57 2.67
C ASP A 193 -21.16 -3.72 2.09
N ASN A 194 -21.25 -4.37 0.93
CA ASN A 194 -22.50 -4.76 0.30
C ASN A 194 -22.54 -6.29 0.21
N LEU A 195 -23.46 -6.94 0.89
CA LEU A 195 -23.67 -8.38 0.78
C LEU A 195 -24.21 -8.71 -0.62
N LEU A 196 -23.59 -9.70 -1.29
CA LEU A 196 -23.87 -10.03 -2.70
C LEU A 196 -24.91 -11.13 -2.88
N ASP A 197 -25.62 -11.52 -1.84
CA ASP A 197 -26.65 -12.54 -1.90
C ASP A 197 -28.08 -12.01 -1.60
N LYS A 198 -29.08 -12.92 -1.66
CA LYS A 198 -30.50 -12.62 -1.43
C LYS A 198 -30.81 -12.06 -0.04
N ASN A 199 -29.96 -12.30 0.95
CA ASN A 199 -30.16 -11.88 2.33
C ASN A 199 -29.58 -10.45 2.58
N SER A 200 -29.14 -9.76 1.54
CA SER A 200 -28.52 -8.42 1.65
C SER A 200 -29.42 -7.39 2.35
N SER A 201 -30.72 -7.46 2.17
CA SER A 201 -31.68 -6.55 2.83
C SER A 201 -31.88 -6.86 4.32
N GLN A 202 -31.62 -8.09 4.75
CA GLN A 202 -31.75 -8.52 6.14
C GLN A 202 -30.46 -8.28 6.96
N TRP A 203 -29.32 -8.15 6.30
CA TRP A 203 -28.04 -7.98 6.99
C TRP A 203 -27.91 -6.54 7.53
N ILE A 204 -27.83 -6.41 8.85
CA ILE A 204 -27.81 -5.12 9.56
C ILE A 204 -26.61 -4.25 9.19
N TYR A 205 -25.49 -4.84 8.75
CA TYR A 205 -24.27 -4.12 8.34
C TYR A 205 -24.21 -3.82 6.84
N ASN A 206 -25.24 -4.19 6.07
CA ASN A 206 -25.30 -3.88 4.65
C ASN A 206 -25.28 -2.37 4.42
N GLN A 207 -24.29 -1.89 3.66
CA GLN A 207 -24.04 -0.46 3.40
C GLN A 207 -23.79 0.39 4.67
N LYS A 208 -23.40 -0.25 5.78
CA LYS A 208 -23.02 0.48 6.98
C LYS A 208 -21.51 0.70 7.01
N PRO A 209 -21.06 1.84 7.60
CA PRO A 209 -19.65 2.15 7.68
C PRO A 209 -18.92 1.24 8.65
N TRP A 210 -17.66 0.97 8.34
CA TRP A 210 -16.71 0.30 9.21
C TRP A 210 -15.32 0.95 9.12
N ILE A 211 -14.49 0.73 10.13
CA ILE A 211 -13.07 1.10 10.15
C ILE A 211 -12.26 -0.18 10.21
N GLY A 212 -11.23 -0.31 9.38
CA GLY A 212 -10.41 -1.52 9.32
C GLY A 212 -8.92 -1.23 9.40
N LEU A 213 -8.19 -2.22 9.92
CA LEU A 213 -6.74 -2.25 9.84
C LEU A 213 -6.31 -2.71 8.45
N VAL A 214 -5.38 -2.00 7.84
CA VAL A 214 -4.84 -2.30 6.51
C VAL A 214 -3.42 -2.81 6.64
N LEU A 215 -3.12 -3.89 5.93
CA LEU A 215 -1.77 -4.37 5.66
C LEU A 215 -1.55 -4.31 4.15
N GLY A 216 -0.54 -3.58 3.70
CA GLY A 216 -0.22 -3.45 2.29
C GLY A 216 0.79 -4.50 1.84
N LEU A 217 0.56 -5.06 0.64
CA LEU A 217 1.50 -6.00 -0.01
C LEU A 217 2.39 -5.29 -1.04
N ASN A 218 2.18 -4.01 -1.25
CA ASN A 218 2.94 -3.13 -2.15
C ASN A 218 3.33 -3.79 -3.49
N LEU A 219 2.57 -3.54 -4.54
CA LEU A 219 2.79 -4.13 -5.88
C LEU A 219 3.66 -3.26 -6.81
N ASN A 220 3.94 -2.02 -6.46
CA ASN A 220 4.71 -1.07 -7.30
C ASN A 220 6.20 -1.11 -7.01
#